data_dda5e0014a0241c0176985e11c3d083c
#
_entry.id   dda5e0014a0241c0176985e11c3d083c
#
_cell.length_a   1.000
_cell.length_b   1.000
_cell.length_c   1.000
_cell.angle_alpha   90.00
_cell.angle_beta   90.00
_cell.angle_gamma   90.00
#
_symmetry.space_group_name_H-M   'P 1'
#
loop_
_entity.id
_entity.type
_entity.pdbx_description
1 polymer ?
#
loop_
_entity_poly.entity_id
_entity_poly.type
_entity_poly.pdbx_seq_one_letter_code
_entity_poly.pdbx_strand_id
1 'polypeptide(L)'
;MACSSALLFVLLLVPAGTWSARDGEPPLLSPRQIRRIVLAGGASTVVAKRVARGFPPPLRSVLGAREEAALVDEAPPGPVALFMRALALMLLFLPVLLTAPLAALLGPFRRRVWFWLVTRALASAGTAFIKWGQWAAVRPDMFPERLCAELGELHSRAPEHSFAYSRREIEQALGAPLDTVFERFEPRALASGSIAQVHRATLGGREVAVKVRHPRVVERIVTDFTLMRLAAEASAHVPGLSYLNLKASVGQFSETMVAQTRLDIEGEHLDRFNWNFGPWRDCVFPRRLTPLGRPPSKAVLVETYEPGELVSRYTVARADGTHAKLSKSLAHFIVSRGEDMYLKMLLVDNLMHADLHPGNILLDAPRGRPPRIVLLDVGMVARLTRAESAAFISLLHAMGAGDGAAAARSVLRFAESQEVCVGTERVSVFTEDMRTLFLDRCRGYGTGVEFGSVLRGVLGLVRAHRVTLEANYMTLVMNVLCLESMAKELLPEYNVLDAARPLLATHRRLPGIAFRAALPLLRFVKELRFAPMYTT
;
A
#
# COMPACT_ATOMS: atom_id res chain seq x y z
N MET A 1 13.30 -33.04 -18.15
CA MET A 1 14.62 -33.34 -17.60
C MET A 1 15.48 -32.09 -17.40
N ALA A 2 15.61 -31.18 -18.35
CA ALA A 2 16.47 -29.98 -18.19
C ALA A 2 16.08 -29.02 -17.06
N CYS A 3 14.78 -28.92 -16.71
CA CYS A 3 14.29 -28.02 -15.67
C CYS A 3 14.55 -28.53 -14.24
N SER A 4 14.57 -29.86 -14.06
CA SER A 4 14.92 -30.47 -12.75
C SER A 4 16.41 -30.30 -12.42
N SER A 5 17.27 -30.31 -13.45
CA SER A 5 18.71 -30.10 -13.30
C SER A 5 19.03 -28.64 -12.91
N ALA A 6 18.31 -27.65 -13.44
CA ALA A 6 18.49 -26.25 -13.09
C ALA A 6 18.11 -25.94 -11.63
N LEU A 7 17.04 -26.57 -11.13
CA LEU A 7 16.61 -26.40 -9.73
C LEU A 7 17.59 -27.09 -8.75
N LEU A 8 18.12 -28.24 -9.14
CA LEU A 8 19.17 -28.96 -8.39
C LEU A 8 20.48 -28.15 -8.38
N PHE A 9 20.80 -27.49 -9.49
CA PHE A 9 21.98 -26.64 -9.62
C PHE A 9 21.87 -25.37 -8.76
N VAL A 10 20.68 -24.77 -8.68
CA VAL A 10 20.39 -23.62 -7.80
C VAL A 10 20.48 -23.99 -6.32
N LEU A 11 20.01 -25.19 -5.94
CA LEU A 11 20.09 -25.68 -4.56
C LEU A 11 21.51 -26.09 -4.17
N LEU A 12 22.33 -26.54 -5.11
CA LEU A 12 23.75 -26.90 -4.90
C LEU A 12 24.67 -25.66 -4.84
N LEU A 13 24.26 -24.55 -5.47
CA LEU A 13 25.02 -23.29 -5.44
C LEU A 13 24.76 -22.45 -4.17
N VAL A 14 23.81 -22.83 -3.33
CA VAL A 14 23.62 -22.20 -2.00
C VAL A 14 24.53 -22.96 -1.02
N PRO A 15 25.68 -22.40 -0.62
CA PRO A 15 26.59 -23.08 0.31
C PRO A 15 25.85 -23.43 1.61
N ALA A 16 26.04 -24.64 2.09
CA ALA A 16 25.43 -25.11 3.34
C ALA A 16 25.70 -24.18 4.55
N GLY A 17 26.83 -23.47 4.53
CA GLY A 17 27.21 -22.49 5.57
C GLY A 17 26.42 -21.19 5.57
N THR A 18 25.57 -20.91 4.57
CA THR A 18 24.78 -19.66 4.53
C THR A 18 23.50 -19.73 5.34
N TRP A 19 23.17 -20.88 5.85
CA TRP A 19 22.02 -21.17 6.71
C TRP A 19 22.43 -21.48 8.16
N SER A 20 23.73 -21.34 8.47
CA SER A 20 24.25 -21.53 9.80
C SER A 20 23.69 -20.47 10.72
N ALA A 21 22.91 -20.89 11.70
CA ALA A 21 22.62 -20.12 12.88
C ALA A 21 23.93 -19.82 13.62
N ARG A 22 24.00 -18.66 14.26
CA ARG A 22 24.97 -18.46 15.34
C ARG A 22 24.68 -19.52 16.40
N ASP A 23 25.73 -20.13 16.91
CA ASP A 23 25.79 -21.24 17.86
C ASP A 23 24.50 -21.53 18.64
N GLY A 24 23.84 -22.66 18.33
CA GLY A 24 22.75 -23.24 19.10
C GLY A 24 21.46 -23.61 18.37
N GLU A 25 21.25 -23.17 17.14
CA GLU A 25 20.03 -23.54 16.38
C GLU A 25 20.24 -24.76 15.46
N PRO A 26 19.26 -25.69 15.38
CA PRO A 26 19.36 -26.84 14.47
C PRO A 26 19.31 -26.41 12.99
N PRO A 27 19.98 -27.12 12.07
CA PRO A 27 19.96 -26.80 10.64
C PRO A 27 18.55 -26.92 10.06
N LEU A 28 18.16 -25.96 9.24
CA LEU A 28 16.81 -25.74 8.72
C LEU A 28 16.17 -26.95 8.03
N LEU A 29 16.92 -27.75 7.32
CA LEU A 29 16.50 -29.03 6.72
C LEU A 29 17.76 -29.84 6.34
N SER A 30 17.71 -31.16 6.53
CA SER A 30 18.77 -32.02 6.04
C SER A 30 18.75 -32.14 4.50
N PRO A 31 19.88 -32.41 3.84
CA PRO A 31 19.94 -32.64 2.41
C PRO A 31 18.95 -33.72 1.90
N ARG A 32 18.63 -34.70 2.73
CA ARG A 32 17.64 -35.75 2.45
C ARG A 32 16.20 -35.22 2.45
N GLN A 33 15.87 -34.29 3.35
CA GLN A 33 14.56 -33.64 3.40
C GLN A 33 14.37 -32.71 2.20
N ILE A 34 15.38 -31.93 1.85
CA ILE A 34 15.36 -31.08 0.64
C ILE A 34 15.14 -31.92 -0.61
N ARG A 35 15.84 -33.06 -0.73
CA ARG A 35 15.68 -33.97 -1.88
C ARG A 35 14.27 -34.58 -1.98
N ARG A 36 13.64 -34.93 -0.85
CA ARG A 36 12.24 -35.39 -0.82
C ARG A 36 11.25 -34.32 -1.26
N ILE A 37 11.44 -33.07 -0.84
CA ILE A 37 10.59 -31.92 -1.20
C ILE A 37 10.70 -31.61 -2.69
N VAL A 38 11.92 -31.62 -3.25
CA VAL A 38 12.15 -31.38 -4.69
C VAL A 38 11.53 -32.47 -5.58
N LEU A 39 11.56 -33.74 -5.12
CA LEU A 39 10.97 -34.86 -5.86
C LEU A 39 9.44 -34.89 -5.77
N ALA A 40 8.85 -34.37 -4.68
CA ALA A 40 7.39 -34.33 -4.48
C ALA A 40 6.73 -33.08 -5.09
N GLY A 41 7.49 -32.02 -5.40
CA GLY A 41 6.94 -30.73 -5.81
C GLY A 41 7.01 -30.48 -7.31
N GLY A 42 5.87 -30.38 -7.95
CA GLY A 42 5.68 -30.07 -9.37
C GLY A 42 6.19 -28.72 -9.87
N ALA A 43 7.47 -28.38 -9.63
CA ALA A 43 8.11 -27.16 -10.13
C ALA A 43 8.06 -27.05 -11.68
N SER A 44 8.02 -28.19 -12.39
CA SER A 44 7.87 -28.27 -13.84
C SER A 44 6.53 -27.71 -14.33
N THR A 45 5.47 -27.88 -13.55
CA THR A 45 4.10 -27.45 -13.89
C THR A 45 3.92 -25.93 -13.80
N VAL A 46 4.64 -25.24 -12.93
CA VAL A 46 4.54 -23.78 -12.72
C VAL A 46 5.17 -23.02 -13.89
N VAL A 47 6.33 -23.47 -14.38
CA VAL A 47 7.01 -22.85 -15.53
C VAL A 47 6.22 -23.10 -16.83
N ALA A 48 5.74 -24.33 -17.05
CA ALA A 48 4.92 -24.66 -18.22
C ALA A 48 3.58 -23.89 -18.25
N LYS A 49 2.91 -23.73 -17.11
CA LYS A 49 1.67 -22.94 -17.01
C LYS A 49 1.90 -21.44 -17.26
N ARG A 50 3.09 -20.92 -17.01
CA ARG A 50 3.38 -19.50 -17.25
C ARG A 50 3.70 -19.21 -18.71
N VAL A 51 4.38 -20.11 -19.41
CA VAL A 51 4.59 -20.01 -20.87
C VAL A 51 3.25 -20.07 -21.61
N ALA A 52 2.30 -20.86 -21.12
CA ALA A 52 0.95 -20.96 -21.69
C ALA A 52 0.05 -19.74 -21.41
N ARG A 53 0.43 -18.84 -20.47
CA ARG A 53 -0.38 -17.65 -20.11
C ARG A 53 -0.19 -16.44 -21.01
N GLY A 54 0.84 -16.42 -21.87
CA GLY A 54 1.15 -15.28 -22.73
C GLY A 54 1.81 -14.10 -21.98
N PHE A 55 1.65 -12.90 -22.52
CA PHE A 55 2.18 -11.67 -21.91
C PHE A 55 1.24 -11.11 -20.83
N PRO A 56 1.78 -10.44 -19.80
CA PRO A 56 0.95 -9.78 -18.80
C PRO A 56 0.11 -8.67 -19.44
N PRO A 57 -1.13 -8.44 -18.95
CA PRO A 57 -1.98 -7.36 -19.44
C PRO A 57 -1.27 -6.01 -19.40
N PRO A 58 -1.46 -5.13 -20.40
CA PRO A 58 -0.92 -3.78 -20.37
C PRO A 58 -1.54 -2.96 -19.22
N LEU A 59 -0.82 -1.95 -18.74
CA LEU A 59 -1.31 -1.00 -17.75
C LEU A 59 -1.18 0.42 -18.32
N ARG A 60 -2.30 1.10 -18.52
CA ARG A 60 -2.31 2.51 -18.96
C ARG A 60 -1.83 3.47 -17.87
N SER A 61 -2.14 3.20 -16.63
CA SER A 61 -1.79 4.03 -15.47
C SER A 61 -0.29 4.09 -15.13
N VAL A 62 0.54 3.35 -15.86
CA VAL A 62 2.01 3.33 -15.68
C VAL A 62 2.71 4.20 -16.75
N LEU A 63 1.94 4.82 -17.59
CA LEU A 63 2.40 5.85 -18.52
C LEU A 63 2.78 7.08 -17.67
N GLY A 64 3.92 7.70 -17.94
CA GLY A 64 4.46 8.76 -17.09
C GLY A 64 3.51 9.95 -16.89
N ALA A 65 3.81 10.81 -15.93
CA ALA A 65 2.95 11.90 -15.44
C ALA A 65 2.28 12.79 -16.52
N ARG A 66 2.88 12.90 -17.71
CA ARG A 66 2.28 13.63 -18.85
C ARG A 66 1.10 12.91 -19.51
N GLU A 67 1.12 11.57 -19.52
CA GLU A 67 0.03 10.76 -20.09
C GLU A 67 -1.07 10.51 -19.06
N GLU A 68 -0.75 10.50 -17.76
CA GLU A 68 -1.75 10.47 -16.68
C GLU A 68 -2.55 11.76 -16.60
N ALA A 69 -1.92 12.92 -16.83
CA ALA A 69 -2.62 14.20 -16.93
C ALA A 69 -3.60 14.24 -18.11
N ALA A 70 -3.30 13.55 -19.21
CA ALA A 70 -4.21 13.40 -20.36
C ALA A 70 -5.40 12.44 -20.09
N LEU A 71 -5.39 11.70 -18.98
CA LEU A 71 -6.50 10.84 -18.57
C LEU A 71 -7.65 11.64 -17.91
N VAL A 72 -7.43 12.92 -17.58
CA VAL A 72 -8.45 13.81 -17.01
C VAL A 72 -9.18 14.50 -18.15
N ASP A 73 -10.24 13.88 -18.64
CA ASP A 73 -11.13 14.46 -19.69
C ASP A 73 -12.09 15.54 -19.14
N GLU A 74 -11.92 16.01 -17.93
CA GLU A 74 -12.83 17.01 -17.36
C GLU A 74 -12.28 18.42 -17.58
N ALA A 75 -13.15 19.29 -18.05
CA ALA A 75 -12.83 20.70 -18.22
C ALA A 75 -12.38 21.30 -16.87
N PRO A 76 -11.39 22.19 -16.86
CA PRO A 76 -10.98 22.86 -15.64
C PRO A 76 -12.20 23.57 -15.01
N PRO A 77 -12.28 23.58 -13.67
CA PRO A 77 -13.42 24.19 -12.97
C PRO A 77 -13.54 25.67 -13.37
N GLY A 78 -14.78 26.11 -13.61
CA GLY A 78 -15.05 27.50 -13.97
C GLY A 78 -14.63 28.46 -12.83
N PRO A 79 -14.27 29.71 -13.15
CA PRO A 79 -13.75 30.69 -12.18
C PRO A 79 -14.72 30.95 -11.02
N VAL A 80 -16.02 30.97 -11.31
CA VAL A 80 -17.07 31.15 -10.27
C VAL A 80 -17.10 29.97 -9.28
N ALA A 81 -17.03 28.74 -9.79
CA ALA A 81 -17.01 27.53 -8.94
C ALA A 81 -15.74 27.51 -8.07
N LEU A 82 -14.58 27.85 -8.64
CA LEU A 82 -13.32 28.01 -7.90
C LEU A 82 -13.42 29.07 -6.81
N PHE A 83 -13.96 30.24 -7.13
CA PHE A 83 -14.13 31.34 -6.18
C PHE A 83 -15.06 30.95 -5.02
N MET A 84 -16.23 30.39 -5.32
CA MET A 84 -17.20 29.97 -4.29
C MET A 84 -16.60 28.86 -3.40
N ARG A 85 -15.87 27.92 -4.00
CA ARG A 85 -15.20 26.87 -3.24
C ARG A 85 -14.05 27.41 -2.39
N ALA A 86 -13.25 28.33 -2.92
CA ALA A 86 -12.19 29.00 -2.17
C ALA A 86 -12.76 29.78 -0.97
N LEU A 87 -13.86 30.51 -1.16
CA LEU A 87 -14.54 31.22 -0.09
C LEU A 87 -15.06 30.28 1.00
N ALA A 88 -15.70 29.17 0.60
CA ALA A 88 -16.19 28.16 1.55
C ALA A 88 -15.04 27.53 2.34
N LEU A 89 -13.92 27.20 1.70
CA LEU A 89 -12.72 26.68 2.37
C LEU A 89 -12.08 27.74 3.29
N MET A 90 -11.99 28.98 2.84
CA MET A 90 -11.47 30.07 3.65
C MET A 90 -12.28 30.25 4.96
N LEU A 91 -13.61 30.24 4.86
CA LEU A 91 -14.48 30.32 6.04
C LEU A 91 -14.31 29.09 6.96
N LEU A 92 -14.19 27.91 6.38
CA LEU A 92 -13.99 26.67 7.13
C LEU A 92 -12.65 26.64 7.88
N PHE A 93 -11.57 27.09 7.23
CA PHE A 93 -10.22 27.14 7.84
C PHE A 93 -9.97 28.42 8.64
N LEU A 94 -10.89 29.38 8.66
CA LEU A 94 -10.73 30.64 9.37
C LEU A 94 -10.36 30.47 10.85
N PRO A 95 -11.01 29.56 11.63
CA PRO A 95 -10.61 29.32 13.02
C PRO A 95 -9.17 28.83 13.16
N VAL A 96 -8.71 27.98 12.23
CA VAL A 96 -7.34 27.47 12.19
C VAL A 96 -6.35 28.60 11.93
N LEU A 97 -6.65 29.47 10.94
CA LEU A 97 -5.81 30.60 10.55
C LEU A 97 -5.72 31.66 11.65
N LEU A 98 -6.84 32.04 12.25
CA LEU A 98 -6.87 33.05 13.32
C LEU A 98 -6.14 32.58 14.58
N THR A 99 -6.17 31.29 14.88
CA THR A 99 -5.50 30.72 16.06
C THR A 99 -4.07 30.25 15.81
N ALA A 100 -3.59 30.29 14.55
CA ALA A 100 -2.23 29.88 14.19
C ALA A 100 -1.11 30.66 14.92
N PRO A 101 -1.18 32.01 15.10
CA PRO A 101 -0.19 32.75 15.86
C PRO A 101 -0.12 32.29 17.33
N LEU A 102 -1.27 32.04 17.94
CA LEU A 102 -1.33 31.51 19.31
C LEU A 102 -0.73 30.10 19.40
N ALA A 103 -1.01 29.26 18.40
CA ALA A 103 -0.42 27.92 18.31
C ALA A 103 1.10 27.95 18.09
N ALA A 104 1.62 28.97 17.40
CA ALA A 104 3.05 29.16 17.21
C ALA A 104 3.74 29.47 18.55
N LEU A 105 3.11 30.30 19.38
CA LEU A 105 3.66 30.76 20.67
C LEU A 105 3.45 29.74 21.81
N LEU A 106 2.28 29.07 21.84
CA LEU A 106 1.86 28.22 22.95
C LEU A 106 1.87 26.74 22.56
N GLY A 107 2.93 26.02 22.90
CA GLY A 107 3.10 24.60 22.61
C GLY A 107 1.97 23.69 23.12
N PRO A 108 1.46 23.85 24.37
CA PRO A 108 0.31 23.08 24.86
C PRO A 108 -0.99 23.34 24.07
N PHE A 109 -1.29 24.59 23.72
CA PHE A 109 -2.42 24.94 22.89
C PHE A 109 -2.32 24.31 21.50
N ARG A 110 -1.15 24.41 20.85
CA ARG A 110 -0.87 23.78 19.56
C ARG A 110 -1.16 22.29 19.58
N ARG A 111 -0.68 21.55 20.60
CA ARG A 111 -0.80 20.10 20.68
C ARG A 111 -2.19 19.60 21.03
N ARG A 112 -2.95 20.34 21.87
CA ARG A 112 -4.27 19.88 22.38
C ARG A 112 -5.46 20.41 21.60
N VAL A 113 -5.35 21.63 21.07
CA VAL A 113 -6.47 22.34 20.47
C VAL A 113 -6.26 22.58 18.98
N TRP A 114 -5.10 23.15 18.59
CA TRP A 114 -4.90 23.57 17.21
C TRP A 114 -4.79 22.39 16.24
N PHE A 115 -4.10 21.32 16.58
CA PHE A 115 -4.04 20.13 15.74
C PHE A 115 -5.42 19.48 15.57
N TRP A 116 -6.25 19.44 16.62
CA TRP A 116 -7.64 19.00 16.55
C TRP A 116 -8.48 19.89 15.62
N LEU A 117 -8.33 21.23 15.71
CA LEU A 117 -9.00 22.17 14.79
C LEU A 117 -8.62 21.91 13.32
N VAL A 118 -7.32 21.68 13.04
CA VAL A 118 -6.84 21.34 11.71
C VAL A 118 -7.51 20.06 11.21
N THR A 119 -7.48 19.00 11.99
CA THR A 119 -8.09 17.71 11.63
C THR A 119 -9.59 17.84 11.39
N ARG A 120 -10.28 18.61 12.22
CA ARG A 120 -11.71 18.87 12.08
C ARG A 120 -12.05 19.65 10.82
N ALA A 121 -11.25 20.66 10.50
CA ALA A 121 -11.40 21.42 9.26
C ALA A 121 -11.18 20.54 8.02
N LEU A 122 -10.13 19.72 8.00
CA LEU A 122 -9.86 18.77 6.92
C LEU A 122 -11.00 17.76 6.75
N ALA A 123 -11.53 17.20 7.86
CA ALA A 123 -12.67 16.28 7.83
C ALA A 123 -13.92 16.92 7.20
N SER A 124 -14.17 18.20 7.49
CA SER A 124 -15.32 18.95 6.97
C SER A 124 -15.11 19.49 5.55
N ALA A 125 -13.87 19.61 5.11
CA ALA A 125 -13.52 20.14 3.78
C ALA A 125 -13.86 19.15 2.64
N GLY A 126 -14.00 17.85 2.93
CA GLY A 126 -14.42 16.84 1.95
C GLY A 126 -13.32 15.87 1.53
N THR A 127 -13.66 15.02 0.56
CA THR A 127 -12.88 13.82 0.20
C THR A 127 -11.41 14.10 -0.12
N ALA A 128 -11.10 15.12 -0.92
CA ALA A 128 -9.72 15.45 -1.29
C ALA A 128 -8.88 15.82 -0.06
N PHE A 129 -9.46 16.60 0.86
CA PHE A 129 -8.79 17.04 2.09
C PHE A 129 -8.66 15.90 3.12
N ILE A 130 -9.67 15.04 3.25
CA ILE A 130 -9.60 13.84 4.09
C ILE A 130 -8.47 12.93 3.59
N LYS A 131 -8.44 12.63 2.31
CA LYS A 131 -7.39 11.78 1.71
C LYS A 131 -6.00 12.43 1.80
N TRP A 132 -5.91 13.74 1.59
CA TRP A 132 -4.65 14.45 1.80
C TRP A 132 -4.21 14.40 3.27
N GLY A 133 -5.14 14.56 4.21
CA GLY A 133 -4.85 14.43 5.64
C GLY A 133 -4.41 13.01 6.03
N GLN A 134 -5.02 11.97 5.47
CA GLN A 134 -4.60 10.58 5.63
C GLN A 134 -3.18 10.35 5.08
N TRP A 135 -2.89 10.93 3.91
CA TRP A 135 -1.54 10.92 3.36
C TRP A 135 -0.55 11.68 4.25
N ALA A 136 -0.93 12.86 4.76
CA ALA A 136 -0.09 13.64 5.66
C ALA A 136 0.13 12.94 7.02
N ALA A 137 -0.84 12.16 7.51
CA ALA A 137 -0.74 11.40 8.76
C ALA A 137 0.47 10.45 8.80
N VAL A 138 0.93 10.03 7.66
CA VAL A 138 1.96 9.03 7.47
C VAL A 138 3.28 9.64 6.97
N ARG A 139 3.38 10.97 7.03
CA ARG A 139 4.54 11.77 6.62
C ARG A 139 5.21 12.48 7.81
N PRO A 140 5.76 11.73 8.80
CA PRO A 140 6.51 12.34 9.90
C PRO A 140 7.82 13.00 9.43
N ASP A 141 8.26 12.72 8.20
CA ASP A 141 9.33 13.44 7.51
C ASP A 141 8.95 14.90 7.18
N MET A 142 7.66 15.18 6.97
CA MET A 142 7.17 16.53 6.66
C MET A 142 6.43 17.19 7.84
N PHE A 143 5.67 16.41 8.60
CA PHE A 143 4.78 16.93 9.63
C PHE A 143 5.17 16.45 11.03
N PRO A 144 4.85 17.22 12.12
CA PRO A 144 5.10 16.78 13.48
C PRO A 144 4.35 15.48 13.80
N GLU A 145 5.00 14.53 14.50
CA GLU A 145 4.41 13.22 14.86
C GLU A 145 3.03 13.33 15.55
N ARG A 146 2.87 14.33 16.42
CA ARG A 146 1.58 14.58 17.09
C ARG A 146 0.48 14.97 16.11
N LEU A 147 0.80 15.78 15.09
CA LEU A 147 -0.15 16.10 14.03
C LEU A 147 -0.47 14.87 13.18
N CYS A 148 0.54 14.08 12.84
CA CYS A 148 0.34 12.81 12.13
C CYS A 148 -0.60 11.88 12.89
N ALA A 149 -0.45 11.76 14.21
CA ALA A 149 -1.35 10.96 15.04
C ALA A 149 -2.81 11.47 14.99
N GLU A 150 -3.02 12.78 15.12
CA GLU A 150 -4.37 13.39 15.02
C GLU A 150 -4.98 13.21 13.62
N LEU A 151 -4.18 13.35 12.56
CA LEU A 151 -4.65 13.14 11.18
C LEU A 151 -4.97 11.66 10.87
N GLY A 152 -4.36 10.73 11.59
CA GLY A 152 -4.65 9.30 11.49
C GLY A 152 -6.08 8.93 11.87
N GLU A 153 -6.78 9.79 12.63
CA GLU A 153 -8.19 9.62 13.00
C GLU A 153 -9.17 9.99 11.86
N LEU A 154 -8.68 10.49 10.73
CA LEU A 154 -9.52 10.85 9.59
C LEU A 154 -10.09 9.61 8.91
N HIS A 155 -11.42 9.50 8.92
CA HIS A 155 -12.14 8.40 8.27
C HIS A 155 -12.75 8.84 6.94
N SER A 156 -12.66 7.97 5.92
CA SER A 156 -13.13 8.24 4.55
C SER A 156 -14.48 7.59 4.22
N ARG A 157 -15.43 7.61 5.16
CA ARG A 157 -16.81 7.18 4.86
C ARG A 157 -17.56 8.33 4.19
N ALA A 158 -17.87 8.17 2.91
CA ALA A 158 -18.75 9.10 2.21
C ALA A 158 -20.23 8.67 2.36
N PRO A 159 -21.17 9.64 2.40
CA PRO A 159 -22.58 9.31 2.34
C PRO A 159 -22.92 8.62 1.02
N GLU A 160 -23.84 7.66 1.09
CA GLU A 160 -24.34 6.96 -0.09
C GLU A 160 -25.08 7.94 -1.01
N HIS A 161 -24.90 7.79 -2.32
CA HIS A 161 -25.76 8.46 -3.30
C HIS A 161 -27.00 7.62 -3.61
N SER A 162 -28.03 8.24 -4.21
CA SER A 162 -29.30 7.57 -4.47
C SER A 162 -29.15 6.38 -5.45
N PHE A 163 -29.94 5.34 -5.24
CA PHE A 163 -29.97 4.20 -6.14
C PHE A 163 -30.38 4.60 -7.59
N ALA A 164 -31.26 5.60 -7.73
CA ALA A 164 -31.63 6.11 -9.05
C ALA A 164 -30.43 6.65 -9.85
N TYR A 165 -29.45 7.25 -9.17
CA TYR A 165 -28.18 7.64 -9.79
C TYR A 165 -27.36 6.41 -10.19
N SER A 166 -27.17 5.43 -9.28
CA SER A 166 -26.45 4.19 -9.59
C SER A 166 -27.04 3.47 -10.80
N ARG A 167 -28.37 3.32 -10.81
CA ARG A 167 -29.09 2.69 -11.91
C ARG A 167 -28.80 3.35 -13.24
N ARG A 168 -28.94 4.68 -13.30
CA ARG A 168 -28.69 5.45 -14.53
C ARG A 168 -27.23 5.29 -15.02
N GLU A 169 -26.24 5.42 -14.13
CA GLU A 169 -24.83 5.28 -14.51
C GLU A 169 -24.52 3.85 -15.03
N ILE A 170 -25.10 2.82 -14.40
CA ILE A 170 -24.91 1.43 -14.82
C ILE A 170 -25.57 1.21 -16.19
N GLU A 171 -26.82 1.64 -16.38
CA GLU A 171 -27.55 1.48 -17.64
C GLU A 171 -26.85 2.22 -18.79
N GLN A 172 -26.33 3.42 -18.52
CA GLN A 172 -25.52 4.16 -19.48
C GLN A 172 -24.21 3.45 -19.83
N ALA A 173 -23.50 2.92 -18.82
CA ALA A 173 -22.23 2.22 -19.04
C ALA A 173 -22.43 0.90 -19.81
N LEU A 174 -23.49 0.15 -19.53
CA LEU A 174 -23.77 -1.14 -20.15
C LEU A 174 -24.59 -1.02 -21.45
N GLY A 175 -25.27 0.11 -21.65
CA GLY A 175 -26.13 0.35 -22.81
C GLY A 175 -27.38 -0.54 -22.84
N ALA A 176 -27.82 -1.01 -21.66
CA ALA A 176 -28.99 -1.87 -21.51
C ALA A 176 -29.67 -1.61 -20.14
N PRO A 177 -30.98 -1.85 -20.00
CA PRO A 177 -31.68 -1.74 -18.73
C PRO A 177 -31.07 -2.67 -17.66
N LEU A 178 -31.01 -2.20 -16.41
CA LEU A 178 -30.41 -2.93 -15.30
C LEU A 178 -30.99 -4.34 -15.13
N ASP A 179 -32.33 -4.43 -15.19
CA ASP A 179 -33.08 -5.66 -14.96
C ASP A 179 -32.94 -6.67 -16.10
N THR A 180 -32.38 -6.28 -17.25
CA THR A 180 -32.05 -7.20 -18.36
C THR A 180 -30.66 -7.78 -18.27
N VAL A 181 -29.77 -7.11 -17.50
CA VAL A 181 -28.37 -7.52 -17.34
C VAL A 181 -28.19 -8.35 -16.08
N PHE A 182 -28.81 -7.93 -14.98
CA PHE A 182 -28.66 -8.58 -13.68
C PHE A 182 -29.96 -9.27 -13.29
N GLU A 183 -29.88 -10.54 -12.90
CA GLU A 183 -31.01 -11.35 -12.40
C GLU A 183 -31.55 -10.80 -11.06
N ARG A 184 -30.64 -10.27 -10.25
CA ARG A 184 -30.92 -9.60 -8.97
C ARG A 184 -29.94 -8.46 -8.77
N PHE A 185 -30.44 -7.33 -8.31
CA PHE A 185 -29.62 -6.17 -7.94
C PHE A 185 -30.09 -5.61 -6.61
N GLU A 186 -29.16 -5.42 -5.66
CA GLU A 186 -29.48 -4.87 -4.35
C GLU A 186 -29.40 -3.33 -4.41
N PRO A 187 -30.55 -2.61 -4.21
CA PRO A 187 -30.57 -1.15 -4.28
C PRO A 187 -29.75 -0.48 -3.18
N ARG A 188 -29.68 -1.11 -1.99
CA ARG A 188 -28.86 -0.64 -0.88
C ARG A 188 -27.40 -0.96 -1.17
N ALA A 189 -26.51 0.02 -0.97
CA ALA A 189 -25.08 -0.21 -1.13
C ALA A 189 -24.56 -1.18 -0.07
N LEU A 190 -23.68 -2.09 -0.48
CA LEU A 190 -22.93 -2.98 0.41
C LEU A 190 -21.89 -2.17 1.21
N ALA A 191 -21.25 -1.20 0.56
CA ALA A 191 -20.28 -0.30 1.14
C ALA A 191 -20.24 1.02 0.36
N SER A 192 -19.86 2.10 1.04
CA SER A 192 -19.64 3.40 0.43
C SER A 192 -18.28 3.96 0.85
N GLY A 193 -17.36 4.04 -0.12
CA GLY A 193 -16.05 4.64 0.03
C GLY A 193 -16.04 6.12 -0.37
N SER A 194 -14.87 6.72 -0.40
CA SER A 194 -14.72 8.15 -0.75
C SER A 194 -14.95 8.47 -2.24
N ILE A 195 -14.81 7.51 -3.12
CA ILE A 195 -14.86 7.67 -4.58
C ILE A 195 -16.07 7.00 -5.19
N ALA A 196 -16.45 5.82 -4.68
CA ALA A 196 -17.48 4.98 -5.23
C ALA A 196 -18.26 4.26 -4.13
N GLN A 197 -19.48 3.86 -4.44
CA GLN A 197 -20.22 2.88 -3.64
C GLN A 197 -20.31 1.56 -4.39
N VAL A 198 -20.47 0.49 -3.63
CA VAL A 198 -20.49 -0.89 -4.12
C VAL A 198 -21.86 -1.50 -3.88
N HIS A 199 -22.46 -2.07 -4.91
CA HIS A 199 -23.71 -2.82 -4.82
C HIS A 199 -23.44 -4.30 -5.04
N ARG A 200 -24.27 -5.15 -4.44
CA ARG A 200 -24.28 -6.60 -4.71
C ARG A 200 -25.32 -6.91 -5.77
N ALA A 201 -24.97 -7.77 -6.72
CA ALA A 201 -25.85 -8.19 -7.79
C ALA A 201 -25.61 -9.65 -8.17
N THR A 202 -26.49 -10.23 -8.99
CA THR A 202 -26.33 -11.56 -9.59
C THR A 202 -26.24 -11.42 -11.11
N LEU A 203 -25.20 -12.00 -11.70
CA LEU A 203 -24.94 -12.00 -13.14
C LEU A 203 -24.60 -13.42 -13.61
N GLY A 204 -25.44 -14.01 -14.46
CA GLY A 204 -25.26 -15.39 -14.95
C GLY A 204 -25.21 -16.42 -13.82
N GLY A 205 -26.09 -16.31 -12.81
CA GLY A 205 -26.15 -17.17 -11.64
C GLY A 205 -24.97 -17.00 -10.65
N ARG A 206 -24.10 -15.98 -10.81
CA ARG A 206 -22.96 -15.70 -9.94
C ARG A 206 -23.12 -14.37 -9.22
N GLU A 207 -22.70 -14.34 -7.96
CA GLU A 207 -22.64 -13.08 -7.22
C GLU A 207 -21.52 -12.19 -7.74
N VAL A 208 -21.82 -10.91 -7.90
CA VAL A 208 -20.93 -9.88 -8.39
C VAL A 208 -21.01 -8.63 -7.53
N ALA A 209 -19.92 -7.87 -7.49
CA ALA A 209 -19.88 -6.54 -6.93
C ALA A 209 -19.87 -5.51 -8.07
N VAL A 210 -20.72 -4.49 -7.95
CA VAL A 210 -20.84 -3.41 -8.92
C VAL A 210 -20.43 -2.10 -8.24
N LYS A 211 -19.24 -1.60 -8.58
CA LYS A 211 -18.74 -0.32 -8.11
C LYS A 211 -19.29 0.80 -9.00
N VAL A 212 -19.87 1.83 -8.37
CA VAL A 212 -20.43 3.00 -9.06
C VAL A 212 -19.84 4.26 -8.46
N ARG A 213 -19.18 5.05 -9.29
CA ARG A 213 -18.53 6.30 -8.88
C ARG A 213 -19.54 7.31 -8.37
N HIS A 214 -19.19 8.05 -7.29
CA HIS A 214 -20.05 9.10 -6.75
C HIS A 214 -20.23 10.27 -7.73
N PRO A 215 -21.42 10.92 -7.71
CA PRO A 215 -21.69 12.07 -8.58
C PRO A 215 -20.74 13.23 -8.29
N ARG A 216 -20.22 13.83 -9.35
CA ARG A 216 -19.34 15.01 -9.30
C ARG A 216 -18.06 14.83 -8.47
N VAL A 217 -17.66 13.58 -8.16
CA VAL A 217 -16.47 13.36 -7.32
C VAL A 217 -15.19 13.85 -8.02
N VAL A 218 -15.09 13.65 -9.33
CA VAL A 218 -13.93 14.10 -10.13
C VAL A 218 -13.85 15.62 -10.17
N GLU A 219 -14.94 16.30 -10.50
CA GLU A 219 -15.02 17.77 -10.50
C GLU A 219 -14.58 18.36 -9.15
N ARG A 220 -15.08 17.78 -8.06
CA ARG A 220 -14.72 18.22 -6.69
C ARG A 220 -13.25 18.00 -6.40
N ILE A 221 -12.72 16.84 -6.72
CA ILE A 221 -11.30 16.49 -6.52
C ILE A 221 -10.42 17.46 -7.34
N VAL A 222 -10.71 17.67 -8.62
CA VAL A 222 -9.95 18.58 -9.48
C VAL A 222 -10.03 20.03 -8.96
N THR A 223 -11.21 20.48 -8.53
CA THR A 223 -11.39 21.83 -7.96
C THR A 223 -10.57 22.00 -6.68
N ASP A 224 -10.66 21.04 -5.76
CA ASP A 224 -9.96 21.11 -4.48
C ASP A 224 -8.43 21.05 -4.66
N PHE A 225 -7.92 20.16 -5.54
CA PHE A 225 -6.48 20.13 -5.82
C PHE A 225 -5.97 21.34 -6.60
N THR A 226 -6.80 21.97 -7.42
CA THR A 226 -6.44 23.26 -8.04
C THR A 226 -6.20 24.32 -6.97
N LEU A 227 -7.10 24.42 -5.99
CA LEU A 227 -6.94 25.34 -4.86
C LEU A 227 -5.77 24.97 -3.94
N MET A 228 -5.57 23.68 -3.67
CA MET A 228 -4.43 23.19 -2.89
C MET A 228 -3.09 23.50 -3.56
N ARG A 229 -3.00 23.38 -4.91
CA ARG A 229 -1.79 23.77 -5.65
C ARG A 229 -1.51 25.26 -5.55
N LEU A 230 -2.53 26.11 -5.71
CA LEU A 230 -2.39 27.57 -5.52
C LEU A 230 -1.91 27.91 -4.10
N ALA A 231 -2.46 27.26 -3.09
CA ALA A 231 -2.02 27.43 -1.69
C ALA A 231 -0.58 26.93 -1.49
N ALA A 232 -0.21 25.81 -2.10
CA ALA A 232 1.14 25.26 -2.03
C ALA A 232 2.17 26.16 -2.74
N GLU A 233 1.80 26.78 -3.86
CA GLU A 233 2.63 27.79 -4.54
C GLU A 233 2.82 29.04 -3.66
N ALA A 234 1.77 29.53 -3.03
CA ALA A 234 1.86 30.64 -2.11
C ALA A 234 2.74 30.31 -0.88
N SER A 235 2.69 29.09 -0.38
CA SER A 235 3.49 28.63 0.78
C SER A 235 5.00 28.64 0.51
N ALA A 236 5.43 28.54 -0.74
CA ALA A 236 6.85 28.61 -1.10
C ALA A 236 7.49 29.99 -0.76
N HIS A 237 6.68 31.03 -0.66
CA HIS A 237 7.11 32.37 -0.28
C HIS A 237 7.13 32.60 1.24
N VAL A 238 6.64 31.63 2.02
CA VAL A 238 6.62 31.72 3.50
C VAL A 238 7.93 31.19 4.06
N PRO A 239 8.71 32.00 4.81
CA PRO A 239 9.93 31.55 5.43
C PRO A 239 9.70 30.30 6.30
N GLY A 240 10.51 29.26 6.10
CA GLY A 240 10.41 28.02 6.87
C GLY A 240 9.41 26.99 6.34
N LEU A 241 8.68 27.25 5.24
CA LEU A 241 7.83 26.25 4.56
C LEU A 241 8.39 25.79 3.20
N SER A 242 9.29 26.56 2.60
CA SER A 242 9.86 26.30 1.28
C SER A 242 10.53 24.92 1.17
N TYR A 243 11.18 24.45 2.26
CA TYR A 243 11.86 23.15 2.27
C TYR A 243 10.90 21.94 2.18
N LEU A 244 9.60 22.12 2.50
CA LEU A 244 8.61 21.04 2.46
C LEU A 244 8.21 20.64 1.02
N ASN A 245 8.59 21.44 0.03
CA ASN A 245 8.25 21.24 -1.37
C ASN A 245 6.78 20.85 -1.58
N LEU A 246 5.87 21.58 -0.92
CA LEU A 246 4.44 21.27 -0.91
C LEU A 246 3.84 21.26 -2.31
N LYS A 247 4.39 22.08 -3.23
CA LYS A 247 3.95 22.11 -4.63
C LYS A 247 4.13 20.74 -5.32
N ALA A 248 5.30 20.15 -5.20
CA ALA A 248 5.58 18.84 -5.77
C ALA A 248 4.73 17.75 -5.09
N SER A 249 4.66 17.78 -3.75
CA SER A 249 3.88 16.81 -2.97
C SER A 249 2.38 16.84 -3.30
N VAL A 250 1.79 18.04 -3.40
CA VAL A 250 0.38 18.22 -3.78
C VAL A 250 0.15 17.80 -5.23
N GLY A 251 1.11 18.10 -6.13
CA GLY A 251 1.04 17.70 -7.53
C GLY A 251 0.97 16.18 -7.69
N GLN A 252 1.93 15.46 -7.15
CA GLN A 252 1.99 13.99 -7.20
C GLN A 252 0.76 13.34 -6.56
N PHE A 253 0.34 13.87 -5.40
CA PHE A 253 -0.84 13.33 -4.73
C PHE A 253 -2.13 13.60 -5.53
N SER A 254 -2.25 14.77 -6.18
CA SER A 254 -3.36 15.11 -7.07
C SER A 254 -3.49 14.11 -8.22
N GLU A 255 -2.39 13.80 -8.90
CA GLU A 255 -2.35 12.83 -10.01
C GLU A 255 -2.84 11.46 -9.55
N THR A 256 -2.32 10.98 -8.43
CA THR A 256 -2.73 9.71 -7.84
C THR A 256 -4.22 9.69 -7.50
N MET A 257 -4.74 10.76 -6.90
CA MET A 257 -6.16 10.86 -6.51
C MET A 257 -7.10 10.94 -7.70
N VAL A 258 -6.71 11.62 -8.76
CA VAL A 258 -7.50 11.66 -10.00
C VAL A 258 -7.50 10.30 -10.68
N ALA A 259 -6.37 9.61 -10.73
CA ALA A 259 -6.29 8.25 -11.26
C ALA A 259 -7.24 7.28 -10.53
N GLN A 260 -7.38 7.39 -9.20
CA GLN A 260 -8.32 6.59 -8.41
C GLN A 260 -9.79 6.77 -8.80
N THR A 261 -10.16 7.90 -9.41
CA THR A 261 -11.55 8.11 -9.86
C THR A 261 -11.91 7.33 -11.13
N ARG A 262 -10.94 6.69 -11.76
CA ARG A 262 -11.04 5.95 -13.01
C ARG A 262 -11.23 4.45 -12.75
N LEU A 263 -12.50 4.00 -12.67
CA LEU A 263 -12.80 2.59 -12.41
C LEU A 263 -12.41 1.66 -13.58
N ASP A 264 -12.28 2.17 -14.79
CA ASP A 264 -11.71 1.42 -15.92
C ASP A 264 -10.22 1.10 -15.71
N ILE A 265 -9.46 2.02 -15.12
CA ILE A 265 -8.05 1.80 -14.76
C ILE A 265 -7.95 0.77 -13.61
N GLU A 266 -8.81 0.87 -12.59
CA GLU A 266 -8.88 -0.13 -11.53
C GLU A 266 -9.13 -1.54 -12.10
N GLY A 267 -10.01 -1.66 -13.11
CA GLY A 267 -10.23 -2.91 -13.83
C GLY A 267 -8.96 -3.48 -14.49
N GLU A 268 -8.09 -2.63 -15.05
CA GLU A 268 -6.79 -3.06 -15.60
C GLU A 268 -5.81 -3.50 -14.51
N HIS A 269 -5.81 -2.80 -13.38
CA HIS A 269 -5.03 -3.21 -12.22
C HIS A 269 -5.45 -4.59 -11.71
N LEU A 270 -6.77 -4.86 -11.61
CA LEU A 270 -7.30 -6.19 -11.24
C LEU A 270 -6.79 -7.28 -12.19
N ASP A 271 -6.86 -7.06 -13.51
CA ASP A 271 -6.34 -8.01 -14.49
C ASP A 271 -4.85 -8.29 -14.27
N ARG A 272 -4.06 -7.24 -13.99
CA ARG A 272 -2.62 -7.37 -13.77
C ARG A 272 -2.30 -8.09 -12.47
N PHE A 273 -2.97 -7.78 -11.36
CA PHE A 273 -2.79 -8.49 -10.10
C PHE A 273 -3.24 -9.96 -10.21
N ASN A 274 -4.38 -10.23 -10.84
CA ASN A 274 -4.82 -11.60 -11.13
C ASN A 274 -3.81 -12.37 -11.98
N TRP A 275 -3.17 -11.70 -12.96
CA TRP A 275 -2.06 -12.29 -13.72
C TRP A 275 -0.86 -12.61 -12.82
N ASN A 276 -0.41 -11.64 -12.02
CA ASN A 276 0.77 -11.77 -11.17
C ASN A 276 0.57 -12.85 -10.11
N PHE A 277 -0.59 -12.87 -9.46
CA PHE A 277 -0.91 -13.77 -8.34
C PHE A 277 -1.65 -15.05 -8.76
N GLY A 278 -1.97 -15.24 -10.02
CA GLY A 278 -2.72 -16.43 -10.48
C GLY A 278 -2.11 -17.79 -10.09
N PRO A 279 -0.80 -17.98 -9.85
CA PRO A 279 -0.23 -19.20 -9.27
C PRO A 279 -0.52 -19.37 -7.77
N TRP A 280 -0.88 -18.30 -7.07
CA TRP A 280 -1.12 -18.32 -5.62
C TRP A 280 -2.61 -18.57 -5.38
N ARG A 281 -2.92 -19.65 -4.66
CA ARG A 281 -4.32 -20.02 -4.36
C ARG A 281 -4.83 -19.36 -3.07
N ASP A 282 -3.92 -18.97 -2.21
CA ASP A 282 -4.14 -18.39 -0.89
C ASP A 282 -4.19 -16.85 -0.89
N CYS A 283 -3.94 -16.22 -2.05
CA CYS A 283 -3.98 -14.77 -2.24
C CYS A 283 -4.77 -14.46 -3.51
N VAL A 284 -5.89 -13.78 -3.37
CA VAL A 284 -6.90 -13.60 -4.41
C VAL A 284 -7.20 -12.12 -4.59
N PHE A 285 -7.57 -11.75 -5.80
CA PHE A 285 -8.11 -10.43 -6.16
C PHE A 285 -9.44 -10.63 -6.86
N PRO A 286 -10.44 -9.77 -6.71
CA PRO A 286 -11.62 -9.78 -7.52
C PRO A 286 -11.25 -9.82 -9.01
N ARG A 287 -12.10 -10.44 -9.82
CA ARG A 287 -11.87 -10.49 -11.27
C ARG A 287 -12.80 -9.53 -11.96
N ARG A 288 -12.25 -8.68 -12.79
CA ARG A 288 -13.01 -7.83 -13.66
C ARG A 288 -13.94 -8.67 -14.55
N LEU A 289 -15.19 -8.24 -14.66
CA LEU A 289 -16.19 -8.82 -15.52
C LEU A 289 -16.57 -7.82 -16.63
N THR A 290 -17.02 -8.36 -17.75
CA THR A 290 -17.44 -7.58 -18.93
C THR A 290 -18.87 -7.97 -19.33
N PRO A 291 -19.90 -7.53 -18.57
CA PRO A 291 -21.29 -7.83 -18.90
C PRO A 291 -21.59 -7.37 -20.33
N LEU A 292 -22.32 -8.18 -21.10
CA LEU A 292 -22.63 -7.93 -22.51
C LEU A 292 -21.39 -7.65 -23.39
N GLY A 293 -20.19 -8.13 -22.97
CA GLY A 293 -18.93 -7.88 -23.67
C GLY A 293 -18.39 -6.45 -23.50
N ARG A 294 -19.02 -5.62 -22.67
CA ARG A 294 -18.58 -4.23 -22.47
C ARG A 294 -17.49 -4.14 -21.40
N PRO A 295 -16.38 -3.42 -21.69
CA PRO A 295 -15.35 -3.18 -20.69
C PRO A 295 -15.88 -2.22 -19.59
N PRO A 296 -15.21 -2.14 -18.43
CA PRO A 296 -15.51 -1.13 -17.42
C PRO A 296 -15.50 0.28 -18.01
N SER A 297 -16.44 1.11 -17.58
CA SER A 297 -16.43 2.54 -17.87
C SER A 297 -15.61 3.30 -16.83
N LYS A 298 -15.37 4.60 -17.08
CA LYS A 298 -14.73 5.48 -16.08
C LYS A 298 -15.51 5.53 -14.75
N ALA A 299 -16.82 5.24 -14.78
CA ALA A 299 -17.72 5.39 -13.64
C ALA A 299 -18.29 4.08 -13.08
N VAL A 300 -18.17 2.96 -13.81
CA VAL A 300 -18.76 1.67 -13.41
C VAL A 300 -17.76 0.55 -13.66
N LEU A 301 -17.54 -0.27 -12.62
CA LEU A 301 -16.76 -1.50 -12.68
C LEU A 301 -17.59 -2.65 -12.12
N VAL A 302 -17.69 -3.74 -12.87
CA VAL A 302 -18.29 -5.00 -12.42
C VAL A 302 -17.17 -6.00 -12.19
N GLU A 303 -17.18 -6.60 -11.01
CA GLU A 303 -16.16 -7.56 -10.57
C GLU A 303 -16.79 -8.75 -9.83
N THR A 304 -16.05 -9.85 -9.64
CA THR A 304 -16.53 -10.97 -8.84
C THR A 304 -16.73 -10.52 -7.40
N TYR A 305 -17.83 -10.96 -6.79
CA TYR A 305 -18.02 -10.84 -5.35
C TYR A 305 -17.16 -11.89 -4.65
N GLU A 306 -16.34 -11.45 -3.72
CA GLU A 306 -15.49 -12.34 -2.92
C GLU A 306 -16.05 -12.41 -1.50
N PRO A 307 -16.33 -13.60 -0.98
CA PRO A 307 -16.80 -13.78 0.39
C PRO A 307 -15.65 -13.58 1.40
N GLY A 308 -15.99 -13.28 2.64
CA GLY A 308 -15.04 -13.17 3.74
C GLY A 308 -15.37 -12.06 4.72
N GLU A 309 -14.55 -11.95 5.74
CA GLU A 309 -14.64 -10.89 6.75
C GLU A 309 -13.48 -9.92 6.63
N LEU A 310 -13.76 -8.62 6.76
CA LEU A 310 -12.71 -7.59 6.74
C LEU A 310 -11.74 -7.80 7.90
N VAL A 311 -10.45 -7.77 7.61
CA VAL A 311 -9.37 -7.88 8.61
C VAL A 311 -9.44 -6.73 9.61
N SER A 312 -9.95 -5.56 9.22
CA SER A 312 -10.20 -4.44 10.14
C SER A 312 -11.13 -4.76 11.32
N ARG A 313 -11.97 -5.79 11.22
CA ARG A 313 -12.80 -6.27 12.37
C ARG A 313 -11.96 -6.83 13.52
N TYR A 314 -10.75 -7.27 13.22
CA TYR A 314 -9.83 -7.90 14.16
C TYR A 314 -8.73 -6.95 14.64
N THR A 315 -8.47 -5.85 13.90
CA THR A 315 -7.44 -4.86 14.22
C THR A 315 -8.01 -3.57 14.83
N VAL A 316 -9.29 -3.29 14.67
CA VAL A 316 -9.94 -2.10 15.25
C VAL A 316 -10.74 -2.50 16.47
N ALA A 317 -10.51 -1.84 17.60
CA ALA A 317 -11.30 -2.05 18.81
C ALA A 317 -12.77 -1.69 18.56
N ARG A 318 -13.68 -2.51 19.10
CA ARG A 318 -15.11 -2.21 19.12
C ARG A 318 -15.40 -1.05 20.08
N ALA A 319 -16.63 -0.55 20.05
CA ALA A 319 -17.08 0.51 20.94
C ALA A 319 -16.95 0.15 22.44
N ASP A 320 -16.94 -1.15 22.78
CA ASP A 320 -16.72 -1.69 24.11
C ASP A 320 -15.23 -1.92 24.46
N GLY A 321 -14.31 -1.52 23.58
CA GLY A 321 -12.87 -1.71 23.73
C GLY A 321 -12.37 -3.14 23.45
N THR A 322 -13.23 -4.04 22.96
CA THR A 322 -12.84 -5.43 22.64
C THR A 322 -12.54 -5.59 21.15
N HIS A 323 -11.70 -6.55 20.81
CA HIS A 323 -11.46 -6.98 19.43
C HIS A 323 -12.24 -8.27 19.12
N ALA A 324 -12.58 -8.50 17.86
CA ALA A 324 -13.09 -9.79 17.45
C ALA A 324 -11.99 -10.85 17.66
N LYS A 325 -12.34 -11.98 18.26
CA LYS A 325 -11.37 -13.06 18.49
C LYS A 325 -10.99 -13.75 17.19
N LEU A 326 -9.70 -13.91 16.98
CA LEU A 326 -9.11 -14.65 15.88
C LEU A 326 -8.19 -15.74 16.47
N SER A 327 -8.15 -16.93 15.87
CA SER A 327 -7.19 -17.93 16.29
C SER A 327 -5.76 -17.51 15.94
N LYS A 328 -4.78 -17.90 16.75
CA LYS A 328 -3.36 -17.61 16.46
C LYS A 328 -2.94 -18.10 15.07
N SER A 329 -3.43 -19.27 14.65
CA SER A 329 -3.16 -19.82 13.32
C SER A 329 -3.67 -18.92 12.19
N LEU A 330 -4.89 -18.37 12.30
CA LEU A 330 -5.43 -17.45 11.31
C LEU A 330 -4.74 -16.08 11.38
N ALA A 331 -4.38 -15.60 12.57
CA ALA A 331 -3.59 -14.39 12.74
C ALA A 331 -2.22 -14.52 12.05
N HIS A 332 -1.51 -15.62 12.30
CA HIS A 332 -0.25 -15.94 11.61
C HIS A 332 -0.44 -16.03 10.08
N PHE A 333 -1.51 -16.68 9.62
CA PHE A 333 -1.82 -16.78 8.21
C PHE A 333 -1.98 -15.39 7.57
N ILE A 334 -2.77 -14.48 8.17
CA ILE A 334 -2.99 -13.13 7.63
C ILE A 334 -1.66 -12.37 7.53
N VAL A 335 -0.89 -12.34 8.62
CA VAL A 335 0.34 -11.54 8.70
C VAL A 335 1.40 -12.10 7.74
N SER A 336 1.64 -13.42 7.79
CA SER A 336 2.65 -14.09 6.94
C SER A 336 2.30 -13.98 5.45
N ARG A 337 1.02 -14.11 5.07
CA ARG A 337 0.60 -13.98 3.67
C ARG A 337 0.62 -12.53 3.20
N GLY A 338 0.22 -11.58 4.04
CA GLY A 338 0.34 -10.14 3.74
C GLY A 338 1.79 -9.76 3.45
N GLU A 339 2.72 -10.20 4.28
CA GLU A 339 4.16 -10.00 4.07
C GLU A 339 4.67 -10.66 2.78
N ASP A 340 4.31 -11.93 2.54
CA ASP A 340 4.69 -12.64 1.30
C ASP A 340 4.18 -11.93 0.04
N MET A 341 2.93 -11.41 0.08
CA MET A 341 2.35 -10.62 -1.02
C MET A 341 3.14 -9.34 -1.25
N TYR A 342 3.43 -8.61 -0.18
CA TYR A 342 4.21 -7.38 -0.26
C TYR A 342 5.61 -7.63 -0.85
N LEU A 343 6.34 -8.61 -0.34
CA LEU A 343 7.66 -8.97 -0.83
C LEU A 343 7.63 -9.44 -2.29
N LYS A 344 6.58 -10.17 -2.70
CA LYS A 344 6.42 -10.56 -4.10
C LYS A 344 6.17 -9.35 -5.01
N MET A 345 5.30 -8.43 -4.60
CA MET A 345 5.05 -7.18 -5.32
C MET A 345 6.35 -6.38 -5.50
N LEU A 346 7.17 -6.29 -4.45
CA LEU A 346 8.44 -5.56 -4.46
C LEU A 346 9.53 -6.27 -5.26
N LEU A 347 9.81 -7.53 -4.93
CA LEU A 347 11.01 -8.25 -5.41
C LEU A 347 10.81 -8.90 -6.79
N VAL A 348 9.55 -9.15 -7.20
CA VAL A 348 9.24 -9.93 -8.40
C VAL A 348 8.44 -9.16 -9.44
N ASP A 349 7.38 -8.50 -9.01
CA ASP A 349 6.40 -7.94 -9.94
C ASP A 349 6.69 -6.47 -10.28
N ASN A 350 7.37 -5.76 -9.39
CA ASN A 350 7.57 -4.31 -9.43
C ASN A 350 6.25 -3.56 -9.69
N LEU A 351 5.20 -4.02 -9.01
CA LEU A 351 3.88 -3.41 -8.99
C LEU A 351 3.34 -3.50 -7.57
N MET A 352 3.35 -2.39 -6.87
CA MET A 352 2.96 -2.30 -5.48
C MET A 352 1.50 -1.88 -5.37
N HIS A 353 0.75 -2.51 -4.49
CA HIS A 353 -0.49 -1.95 -3.98
C HIS A 353 -0.14 -0.72 -3.11
N ALA A 354 -0.70 0.44 -3.44
CA ALA A 354 -0.30 1.68 -2.80
C ALA A 354 -1.20 2.11 -1.63
N ASP A 355 -2.29 1.36 -1.38
CA ASP A 355 -3.27 1.63 -0.31
C ASP A 355 -3.58 0.33 0.47
N LEU A 356 -2.53 -0.36 0.91
CA LEU A 356 -2.65 -1.62 1.64
C LEU A 356 -3.00 -1.34 3.11
N HIS A 357 -4.25 -1.54 3.50
CA HIS A 357 -4.70 -1.40 4.88
C HIS A 357 -5.75 -2.48 5.25
N PRO A 358 -5.97 -2.78 6.56
CA PRO A 358 -6.86 -3.86 6.99
C PRO A 358 -8.31 -3.76 6.49
N GLY A 359 -8.75 -2.55 6.10
CA GLY A 359 -10.07 -2.30 5.50
C GLY A 359 -10.21 -2.74 4.04
N ASN A 360 -9.09 -3.00 3.35
CA ASN A 360 -9.06 -3.50 1.97
C ASN A 360 -8.72 -4.99 1.89
N ILE A 361 -8.60 -5.67 3.04
CA ILE A 361 -8.25 -7.08 3.11
C ILE A 361 -9.42 -7.88 3.69
N LEU A 362 -9.89 -8.93 2.95
CA LEU A 362 -10.80 -9.94 3.50
C LEU A 362 -10.03 -11.20 3.88
N LEU A 363 -10.43 -11.78 4.99
CA LEU A 363 -10.13 -13.16 5.34
C LEU A 363 -11.31 -14.04 4.95
N ASP A 364 -11.11 -14.93 3.99
CA ASP A 364 -12.05 -15.99 3.66
C ASP A 364 -11.54 -17.31 4.22
N ALA A 365 -12.15 -17.77 5.31
CA ALA A 365 -11.75 -18.98 6.03
C ALA A 365 -12.95 -19.94 6.21
N PRO A 366 -13.49 -20.52 5.12
CA PRO A 366 -14.61 -21.42 5.18
C PRO A 366 -14.22 -22.75 5.84
N ARG A 367 -15.16 -23.39 6.55
CA ARG A 367 -14.94 -24.71 7.14
C ARG A 367 -14.60 -25.74 6.06
N GLY A 368 -13.52 -26.52 6.27
CA GLY A 368 -13.10 -27.60 5.38
C GLY A 368 -12.36 -27.16 4.10
N ARG A 369 -12.00 -25.87 3.98
CA ARG A 369 -11.12 -25.39 2.91
C ARG A 369 -9.99 -24.55 3.48
N PRO A 370 -8.82 -24.51 2.83
CA PRO A 370 -7.74 -23.64 3.26
C PRO A 370 -8.17 -22.16 3.26
N PRO A 371 -7.72 -21.38 4.24
CA PRO A 371 -8.00 -19.95 4.28
C PRO A 371 -7.32 -19.23 3.11
N ARG A 372 -7.89 -18.10 2.70
CA ARG A 372 -7.32 -17.21 1.68
C ARG A 372 -7.50 -15.74 2.06
N ILE A 373 -6.58 -14.91 1.61
CA ILE A 373 -6.66 -13.46 1.70
C ILE A 373 -7.17 -12.93 0.37
N VAL A 374 -8.11 -12.00 0.42
CA VAL A 374 -8.61 -11.27 -0.74
C VAL A 374 -8.29 -9.79 -0.58
N LEU A 375 -7.62 -9.19 -1.57
CA LEU A 375 -7.43 -7.75 -1.67
C LEU A 375 -8.50 -7.15 -2.57
N LEU A 376 -9.31 -6.21 -2.01
CA LEU A 376 -10.54 -5.72 -2.63
C LEU A 376 -10.35 -4.51 -3.54
N ASP A 377 -9.53 -3.55 -3.13
CA ASP A 377 -9.36 -2.27 -3.81
C ASP A 377 -7.94 -2.18 -4.35
N VAL A 378 -7.81 -2.06 -5.66
CA VAL A 378 -6.53 -1.87 -6.36
C VAL A 378 -6.52 -0.58 -7.18
N GLY A 379 -7.34 0.38 -6.80
CA GLY A 379 -7.41 1.70 -7.45
C GLY A 379 -6.09 2.46 -7.38
N MET A 380 -5.29 2.23 -6.33
CA MET A 380 -3.94 2.81 -6.20
C MET A 380 -2.86 1.77 -6.39
N VAL A 381 -1.96 2.02 -7.34
CA VAL A 381 -0.75 1.21 -7.55
C VAL A 381 0.46 2.10 -7.72
N ALA A 382 1.62 1.60 -7.33
CA ALA A 382 2.90 2.25 -7.55
C ALA A 382 3.84 1.30 -8.31
N ARG A 383 4.61 1.86 -9.22
CA ARG A 383 5.66 1.16 -9.93
C ARG A 383 6.98 1.90 -9.73
N LEU A 384 7.97 1.17 -9.31
CA LEU A 384 9.28 1.71 -9.00
C LEU A 384 10.17 1.74 -10.23
N THR A 385 11.00 2.74 -10.35
CA THR A 385 12.17 2.69 -11.23
C THR A 385 13.15 1.62 -10.72
N ARG A 386 14.08 1.21 -11.56
CA ARG A 386 15.12 0.26 -11.12
C ARG A 386 15.98 0.82 -10.00
N ALA A 387 16.23 2.12 -10.00
CA ALA A 387 17.01 2.81 -8.98
C ALA A 387 16.28 2.81 -7.63
N GLU A 388 15.00 3.20 -7.63
CA GLU A 388 14.15 3.20 -6.43
C GLU A 388 14.02 1.80 -5.83
N SER A 389 13.69 0.79 -6.65
CA SER A 389 13.58 -0.59 -6.18
C SER A 389 14.89 -1.08 -5.57
N ALA A 390 16.03 -0.85 -6.23
CA ALA A 390 17.36 -1.24 -5.72
C ALA A 390 17.71 -0.52 -4.42
N ALA A 391 17.40 0.78 -4.30
CA ALA A 391 17.67 1.57 -3.11
C ALA A 391 16.83 1.08 -1.92
N PHE A 392 15.52 0.81 -2.12
CA PHE A 392 14.65 0.31 -1.06
C PHE A 392 15.04 -1.11 -0.59
N ILE A 393 15.31 -2.00 -1.53
CA ILE A 393 15.80 -3.35 -1.21
C ILE A 393 17.14 -3.27 -0.44
N SER A 394 18.01 -2.34 -0.82
CA SER A 394 19.28 -2.10 -0.10
C SER A 394 19.04 -1.59 1.32
N LEU A 395 18.02 -0.74 1.54
CA LEU A 395 17.62 -0.30 2.88
C LEU A 395 17.15 -1.49 3.74
N LEU A 396 16.29 -2.37 3.18
CA LEU A 396 15.83 -3.56 3.90
C LEU A 396 17.00 -4.48 4.28
N HIS A 397 17.97 -4.63 3.39
CA HIS A 397 19.19 -5.39 3.70
C HIS A 397 20.06 -4.74 4.77
N ALA A 398 20.20 -3.40 4.73
CA ALA A 398 20.94 -2.66 5.74
C ALA A 398 20.30 -2.79 7.13
N MET A 399 18.95 -2.74 7.19
CA MET A 399 18.20 -2.99 8.42
C MET A 399 18.43 -4.40 8.95
N GLY A 400 18.36 -5.41 8.08
CA GLY A 400 18.64 -6.79 8.47
C GLY A 400 20.08 -7.04 8.94
N ALA A 401 21.03 -6.25 8.43
CA ALA A 401 22.45 -6.31 8.84
C ALA A 401 22.78 -5.43 10.05
N GLY A 402 21.88 -4.54 10.47
CA GLY A 402 22.18 -3.52 11.49
C GLY A 402 23.16 -2.44 11.01
N ASP A 403 23.28 -2.24 9.69
CA ASP A 403 24.25 -1.30 9.08
C ASP A 403 23.62 0.07 8.81
N GLY A 404 23.72 0.97 9.79
CA GLY A 404 23.22 2.35 9.68
C GLY A 404 23.88 3.16 8.56
N ALA A 405 25.16 2.91 8.24
CA ALA A 405 25.83 3.61 7.15
C ALA A 405 25.31 3.19 5.78
N ALA A 406 25.07 1.89 5.59
CA ALA A 406 24.43 1.40 4.35
C ALA A 406 22.99 1.89 4.23
N ALA A 407 22.26 1.99 5.34
CA ALA A 407 20.92 2.56 5.38
C ALA A 407 20.92 4.04 4.96
N ALA A 408 21.83 4.86 5.50
CA ALA A 408 21.99 6.26 5.11
C ALA A 408 22.22 6.41 3.60
N ARG A 409 23.18 5.64 3.03
CA ARG A 409 23.42 5.63 1.58
C ARG A 409 22.20 5.24 0.77
N SER A 410 21.41 4.27 1.26
CA SER A 410 20.22 3.81 0.58
C SER A 410 19.12 4.88 0.57
N VAL A 411 18.90 5.56 1.69
CA VAL A 411 17.93 6.66 1.82
C VAL A 411 18.32 7.84 0.90
N LEU A 412 19.60 8.24 0.89
CA LEU A 412 20.07 9.35 0.05
C LEU A 412 19.94 9.05 -1.47
N ARG A 413 19.90 7.78 -1.88
CA ARG A 413 19.63 7.41 -3.29
C ARG A 413 18.18 7.63 -3.71
N PHE A 414 17.27 7.79 -2.75
CA PHE A 414 15.87 8.15 -2.99
C PHE A 414 15.62 9.65 -2.95
N ALA A 415 16.59 10.46 -2.61
CA ALA A 415 16.43 11.90 -2.55
C ALA A 415 16.44 12.49 -3.98
N GLU A 416 15.35 13.13 -4.39
CA GLU A 416 15.22 13.82 -5.68
C GLU A 416 16.15 15.01 -5.81
N SER A 417 16.30 15.79 -4.73
CA SER A 417 17.25 16.89 -4.66
C SER A 417 18.06 16.77 -3.41
N GLN A 418 19.35 16.68 -3.58
CA GLN A 418 20.31 16.62 -2.48
C GLN A 418 20.87 18.01 -2.15
N GLU A 419 20.19 19.11 -2.56
CA GLU A 419 20.69 20.47 -2.38
C GLU A 419 21.04 20.80 -0.93
N VAL A 420 20.39 20.15 0.02
CA VAL A 420 20.64 20.32 1.45
C VAL A 420 21.68 19.33 2.00
N CYS A 421 21.84 18.17 1.33
CA CYS A 421 22.88 17.17 1.63
C CYS A 421 24.10 17.25 0.70
N VAL A 422 24.20 18.28 -0.15
CA VAL A 422 25.36 18.51 -1.00
C VAL A 422 26.50 19.06 -0.13
N GLY A 423 27.47 18.22 0.08
CA GLY A 423 28.67 18.51 0.85
C GLY A 423 29.06 17.32 1.72
N THR A 424 30.31 16.94 1.69
CA THR A 424 30.86 15.79 2.43
C THR A 424 30.57 15.86 3.92
N GLU A 425 30.51 17.05 4.50
CA GLU A 425 30.26 17.27 5.92
C GLU A 425 28.82 16.94 6.34
N ARG A 426 27.81 17.42 5.61
CA ARG A 426 26.39 17.16 5.93
C ARG A 426 26.00 15.69 5.72
N VAL A 427 26.53 15.06 4.68
CA VAL A 427 26.34 13.62 4.44
C VAL A 427 26.97 12.80 5.55
N SER A 428 28.13 13.22 6.07
CA SER A 428 28.79 12.53 7.18
C SER A 428 28.00 12.63 8.48
N VAL A 429 27.44 13.82 8.79
CA VAL A 429 26.57 14.01 9.98
C VAL A 429 25.30 13.16 9.86
N PHE A 430 24.59 13.20 8.72
CA PHE A 430 23.43 12.34 8.50
C PHE A 430 23.75 10.85 8.64
N THR A 431 24.92 10.43 8.13
CA THR A 431 25.37 9.04 8.22
C THR A 431 25.67 8.64 9.66
N GLU A 432 26.23 9.53 10.46
CA GLU A 432 26.55 9.26 11.87
C GLU A 432 25.28 9.21 12.74
N ASP A 433 24.34 10.12 12.51
CA ASP A 433 23.03 10.07 13.17
C ASP A 433 22.27 8.79 12.81
N MET A 434 22.37 8.33 11.54
CA MET A 434 21.78 7.05 11.12
C MET A 434 22.47 5.86 11.81
N ARG A 435 23.80 5.88 11.97
CA ARG A 435 24.52 4.85 12.74
C ARG A 435 24.06 4.81 14.18
N THR A 436 23.92 5.95 14.82
CA THR A 436 23.45 6.08 16.20
C THR A 436 22.01 5.52 16.34
N LEU A 437 21.11 5.87 15.43
CA LEU A 437 19.76 5.32 15.39
C LEU A 437 19.78 3.78 15.28
N PHE A 438 20.65 3.24 14.42
CA PHE A 438 20.74 1.80 14.21
C PHE A 438 21.36 1.07 15.41
N LEU A 439 22.37 1.64 16.04
CA LEU A 439 22.93 1.08 17.28
C LEU A 439 21.88 1.00 18.40
N ASP A 440 21.00 1.99 18.47
CA ASP A 440 19.92 2.05 19.46
C ASP A 440 18.77 1.08 19.14
N ARG A 441 18.28 1.07 17.88
CA ARG A 441 16.99 0.46 17.52
C ARG A 441 17.04 -0.65 16.48
N CYS A 442 18.16 -0.86 15.79
CA CYS A 442 18.24 -1.78 14.65
C CYS A 442 19.54 -2.57 14.63
N ARG A 443 19.69 -3.53 15.54
CA ARG A 443 20.89 -4.39 15.62
C ARG A 443 20.90 -5.54 14.62
N GLY A 444 19.89 -5.60 13.73
CA GLY A 444 19.79 -6.59 12.67
C GLY A 444 18.89 -7.80 13.02
N TYR A 445 18.94 -8.79 12.15
CA TYR A 445 18.12 -10.00 12.30
C TYR A 445 18.33 -10.72 13.64
N GLY A 446 17.24 -11.27 14.20
CA GLY A 446 17.26 -12.06 15.43
C GLY A 446 17.41 -11.25 16.72
N THR A 447 17.28 -9.93 16.65
CA THR A 447 17.45 -9.05 17.82
C THR A 447 16.14 -8.39 18.26
N GLY A 448 14.99 -8.83 17.72
CA GLY A 448 13.69 -8.29 18.10
C GLY A 448 13.45 -6.86 17.56
N VAL A 449 14.01 -6.51 16.40
CA VAL A 449 13.89 -5.17 15.81
C VAL A 449 12.43 -4.85 15.53
N GLU A 450 11.94 -3.76 16.13
CA GLU A 450 10.66 -3.16 15.75
C GLU A 450 10.82 -2.35 14.46
N PHE A 451 10.47 -2.96 13.34
CA PHE A 451 10.70 -2.45 12.00
C PHE A 451 10.14 -1.04 11.77
N GLY A 452 8.89 -0.79 12.18
CA GLY A 452 8.28 0.52 12.04
C GLY A 452 8.85 1.57 12.98
N SER A 453 9.34 1.18 14.16
CA SER A 453 10.07 2.11 15.05
C SER A 453 11.34 2.61 14.38
N VAL A 454 12.07 1.71 13.71
CA VAL A 454 13.27 2.08 12.94
C VAL A 454 12.90 2.97 11.76
N LEU A 455 11.88 2.61 10.97
CA LEU A 455 11.45 3.42 9.83
C LEU A 455 10.98 4.82 10.25
N ARG A 456 10.21 4.94 11.33
CA ARG A 456 9.84 6.25 11.89
C ARG A 456 11.06 7.06 12.35
N GLY A 457 12.03 6.39 12.95
CA GLY A 457 13.32 7.03 13.29
C GLY A 457 14.07 7.55 12.07
N VAL A 458 14.15 6.74 11.00
CA VAL A 458 14.74 7.14 9.70
C VAL A 458 14.01 8.36 9.13
N LEU A 459 12.68 8.37 9.12
CA LEU A 459 11.89 9.52 8.65
C LEU A 459 12.10 10.77 9.54
N GLY A 460 12.30 10.58 10.85
CA GLY A 460 12.69 11.65 11.77
C GLY A 460 14.03 12.29 11.41
N LEU A 461 15.04 11.47 11.07
CA LEU A 461 16.35 11.97 10.61
C LEU A 461 16.24 12.65 9.23
N VAL A 462 15.49 12.08 8.30
CA VAL A 462 15.20 12.69 6.99
C VAL A 462 14.65 14.11 7.18
N ARG A 463 13.71 14.27 8.10
CA ARG A 463 13.14 15.58 8.45
C ARG A 463 14.18 16.50 9.10
N ALA A 464 14.93 16.03 10.10
CA ALA A 464 15.91 16.82 10.82
C ALA A 464 17.00 17.38 9.89
N HIS A 465 17.41 16.55 8.92
CA HIS A 465 18.41 16.91 7.91
C HIS A 465 17.83 17.53 6.65
N ARG A 466 16.50 17.77 6.60
CA ARG A 466 15.78 18.37 5.45
C ARG A 466 16.03 17.64 4.13
N VAL A 467 16.12 16.31 4.16
CA VAL A 467 16.20 15.47 2.97
C VAL A 467 14.81 15.35 2.36
N THR A 468 14.66 15.56 1.07
CA THR A 468 13.38 15.40 0.35
C THR A 468 13.34 14.03 -0.29
N LEU A 469 12.34 13.22 0.05
CA LEU A 469 12.14 11.88 -0.48
C LEU A 469 11.08 11.87 -1.57
N GLU A 470 11.27 11.03 -2.58
CA GLU A 470 10.27 10.77 -3.62
C GLU A 470 8.99 10.12 -3.06
N ALA A 471 7.83 10.38 -3.72
CA ALA A 471 6.54 9.86 -3.26
C ALA A 471 6.47 8.33 -3.25
N ASN A 472 7.11 7.66 -4.21
CA ASN A 472 7.15 6.20 -4.27
C ASN A 472 7.80 5.57 -3.04
N TYR A 473 8.83 6.21 -2.48
CA TYR A 473 9.45 5.75 -1.23
C TYR A 473 8.43 5.74 -0.09
N MET A 474 7.62 6.80 0.01
CA MET A 474 6.61 6.89 1.06
C MET A 474 5.54 5.81 0.92
N THR A 475 5.12 5.50 -0.30
CA THR A 475 4.20 4.37 -0.56
C THR A 475 4.77 3.05 -0.02
N LEU A 476 6.06 2.79 -0.25
CA LEU A 476 6.73 1.59 0.25
C LEU A 476 6.79 1.55 1.78
N VAL A 477 7.22 2.66 2.39
CA VAL A 477 7.29 2.79 3.85
C VAL A 477 5.91 2.61 4.48
N MET A 478 4.88 3.20 3.88
CA MET A 478 3.50 3.10 4.32
C MET A 478 2.98 1.66 4.36
N ASN A 479 3.19 0.93 3.29
CA ASN A 479 2.80 -0.47 3.23
C ASN A 479 3.49 -1.31 4.32
N VAL A 480 4.77 -1.05 4.56
CA VAL A 480 5.52 -1.72 5.63
C VAL A 480 4.99 -1.36 7.01
N LEU A 481 4.75 -0.07 7.27
CA LEU A 481 4.19 0.39 8.55
C LEU A 481 2.80 -0.20 8.79
N CYS A 482 1.97 -0.29 7.75
CA CYS A 482 0.66 -0.91 7.83
C CYS A 482 0.73 -2.41 8.13
N LEU A 483 1.62 -3.14 7.44
CA LEU A 483 1.85 -4.56 7.70
C LEU A 483 2.33 -4.80 9.14
N GLU A 484 3.25 -3.98 9.63
CA GLU A 484 3.73 -4.11 11.01
C GLU A 484 2.66 -3.75 12.05
N SER A 485 1.87 -2.68 11.80
CA SER A 485 0.74 -2.34 12.68
C SER A 485 -0.25 -3.49 12.75
N MET A 486 -0.60 -4.07 11.60
CA MET A 486 -1.48 -5.23 11.54
C MET A 486 -0.86 -6.44 12.25
N ALA A 487 0.45 -6.67 12.10
CA ALA A 487 1.14 -7.75 12.80
C ALA A 487 1.10 -7.55 14.32
N LYS A 488 1.37 -6.35 14.83
CA LYS A 488 1.32 -6.02 16.25
C LYS A 488 -0.07 -6.21 16.86
N GLU A 489 -1.13 -5.88 16.11
CA GLU A 489 -2.52 -6.05 16.56
C GLU A 489 -2.97 -7.52 16.56
N LEU A 490 -2.61 -8.28 15.54
CA LEU A 490 -3.07 -9.65 15.34
C LEU A 490 -2.18 -10.69 16.02
N LEU A 491 -0.87 -10.47 16.04
CA LEU A 491 0.13 -11.41 16.50
C LEU A 491 1.39 -10.65 17.01
N PRO A 492 1.33 -10.07 18.22
CA PRO A 492 2.37 -9.17 18.76
C PRO A 492 3.79 -9.75 18.76
N GLU A 493 3.91 -11.06 18.88
CA GLU A 493 5.20 -11.77 18.87
C GLU A 493 5.81 -11.95 17.47
N TYR A 494 5.06 -11.63 16.39
CA TYR A 494 5.56 -11.80 15.02
C TYR A 494 6.52 -10.67 14.62
N ASN A 495 7.75 -11.05 14.27
CA ASN A 495 8.73 -10.09 13.78
C ASN A 495 8.78 -10.08 12.24
N VAL A 496 8.28 -9.01 11.65
CA VAL A 496 8.18 -8.84 10.18
C VAL A 496 9.57 -8.85 9.52
N LEU A 497 10.59 -8.24 10.13
CA LEU A 497 11.93 -8.19 9.57
C LEU A 497 12.59 -9.57 9.55
N ASP A 498 12.47 -10.34 10.63
CA ASP A 498 13.04 -11.67 10.72
C ASP A 498 12.34 -12.66 9.79
N ALA A 499 11.02 -12.55 9.65
CA ALA A 499 10.25 -13.38 8.75
C ALA A 499 10.55 -13.08 7.26
N ALA A 500 10.90 -11.84 6.91
CA ALA A 500 11.32 -11.44 5.56
C ALA A 500 12.72 -11.96 5.18
N ARG A 501 13.59 -12.29 6.16
CA ARG A 501 15.01 -12.67 5.97
C ARG A 501 15.23 -13.75 4.90
N PRO A 502 14.49 -14.87 4.85
CA PRO A 502 14.74 -15.93 3.85
C PRO A 502 14.57 -15.44 2.41
N LEU A 503 13.55 -14.59 2.17
CA LEU A 503 13.26 -14.06 0.85
C LEU A 503 14.29 -12.99 0.46
N LEU A 504 14.59 -12.05 1.33
CA LEU A 504 15.56 -10.97 1.11
C LEU A 504 16.97 -11.52 0.89
N ALA A 505 17.44 -12.44 1.74
CA ALA A 505 18.77 -13.04 1.63
C ALA A 505 18.95 -13.82 0.33
N THR A 506 17.90 -14.55 -0.10
CA THR A 506 17.93 -15.31 -1.34
C THR A 506 17.87 -14.40 -2.57
N HIS A 507 17.03 -13.35 -2.53
CA HIS A 507 16.93 -12.37 -3.63
C HIS A 507 18.28 -11.71 -3.94
N ARG A 508 19.07 -11.39 -2.91
CA ARG A 508 20.42 -10.81 -3.09
C ARG A 508 21.39 -11.71 -3.85
N ARG A 509 21.19 -13.03 -3.80
CA ARG A 509 22.15 -14.05 -4.32
C ARG A 509 21.72 -14.63 -5.65
N LEU A 510 20.44 -14.64 -5.96
CA LEU A 510 19.91 -15.25 -7.16
C LEU A 510 19.53 -14.22 -8.23
N PRO A 511 19.82 -14.47 -9.52
CA PRO A 511 19.24 -13.69 -10.61
C PRO A 511 17.70 -13.69 -10.51
N GLY A 512 17.05 -12.60 -10.92
CA GLY A 512 15.60 -12.41 -10.77
C GLY A 512 14.74 -13.56 -11.33
N ILE A 513 15.17 -14.20 -12.43
CA ILE A 513 14.46 -15.37 -13.00
C ILE A 513 14.57 -16.57 -12.07
N ALA A 514 15.77 -16.85 -11.53
CA ALA A 514 16.00 -17.96 -10.61
C ALA A 514 15.29 -17.74 -9.27
N PHE A 515 15.33 -16.50 -8.73
CA PHE A 515 14.60 -16.13 -7.52
C PHE A 515 13.08 -16.34 -7.71
N ARG A 516 12.53 -15.90 -8.84
CA ARG A 516 11.10 -16.08 -9.16
C ARG A 516 10.70 -17.56 -9.20
N ALA A 517 11.55 -18.43 -9.73
CA ALA A 517 11.32 -19.86 -9.75
C ALA A 517 11.44 -20.50 -8.36
N ALA A 518 12.32 -19.99 -7.50
CA ALA A 518 12.54 -20.49 -6.13
C ALA A 518 11.46 -19.99 -5.13
N LEU A 519 10.76 -18.92 -5.43
CA LEU A 519 9.83 -18.26 -4.50
C LEU A 519 8.78 -19.19 -3.86
N PRO A 520 8.12 -20.13 -4.58
CA PRO A 520 7.17 -21.04 -3.96
C PRO A 520 7.81 -21.95 -2.90
N LEU A 521 9.03 -22.41 -3.16
CA LEU A 521 9.79 -23.22 -2.20
C LEU A 521 10.22 -22.40 -0.99
N LEU A 522 10.69 -21.17 -1.22
CA LEU A 522 11.08 -20.26 -0.11
C LEU A 522 9.91 -19.95 0.81
N ARG A 523 8.72 -19.72 0.27
CA ARG A 523 7.49 -19.54 1.05
C ARG A 523 7.17 -20.78 1.90
N PHE A 524 7.25 -21.95 1.29
CA PHE A 524 7.01 -23.22 2.00
C PHE A 524 8.01 -23.43 3.14
N VAL A 525 9.29 -23.18 2.91
CA VAL A 525 10.35 -23.27 3.94
C VAL A 525 10.11 -22.24 5.06
N LYS A 526 9.74 -21.02 4.70
CA LYS A 526 9.36 -19.97 5.66
C LYS A 526 8.20 -20.43 6.54
N GLU A 527 7.15 -20.99 5.94
CA GLU A 527 5.98 -21.50 6.66
C GLU A 527 6.36 -22.61 7.66
N LEU A 528 7.15 -23.60 7.20
CA LEU A 528 7.61 -24.69 8.08
C LEU A 528 8.44 -24.18 9.27
N ARG A 529 9.17 -23.09 9.09
CA ARG A 529 10.00 -22.53 10.16
C ARG A 529 9.19 -21.70 11.16
N PHE A 530 8.37 -20.80 10.66
CA PHE A 530 7.75 -19.77 11.50
C PHE A 530 6.35 -20.17 12.01
N ALA A 531 5.56 -20.95 11.26
CA ALA A 531 4.22 -21.33 11.70
C ALA A 531 4.22 -22.05 13.07
N PRO A 532 5.11 -23.01 13.36
CA PRO A 532 5.13 -23.67 14.68
C PRO A 532 5.42 -22.71 15.83
N MET A 533 6.17 -21.62 15.59
CA MET A 533 6.51 -20.63 16.63
C MET A 533 5.30 -19.78 17.06
N TYR A 534 4.30 -19.65 16.19
CA TYR A 534 3.19 -18.72 16.39
C TYR A 534 1.82 -19.40 16.47
N THR A 535 1.72 -20.70 16.17
CA THR A 535 0.44 -21.42 16.13
C THR A 535 0.22 -22.37 17.29
N THR A 536 1.26 -22.68 18.05
CA THR A 536 1.22 -23.37 19.33
C THR A 536 1.05 -22.38 20.47
#